data_76a7b11ead998643a2d6af7bb889ebd3
#
_entry.id   76a7b11ead998643a2d6af7bb889ebd3
#
_cell.length_a   1.000
_cell.length_b   1.000
_cell.length_c   1.000
_cell.angle_alpha   90.00
_cell.angle_beta   90.00
_cell.angle_gamma   90.00
#
_symmetry.space_group_name_H-M   'P 1'
#
loop_
_entity.id
_entity.type
_entity.pdbx_description
1 polymer ?
#
loop_
_entity_poly.entity_id
_entity_poly.type
_entity_poly.pdbx_seq_one_letter_code
_entity_poly.pdbx_strand_id
1 'polypeptide(L)'
;MVDSGDGVTHVIPVSDGYVIGSSIKSVPIAGRSLTHFVQQLMRERGEKVPSEVAMEVARNVKERHCYTCSDLAKEFARHESDPAKYLRKEKGILSSTGKVWEADVGYERFLAPEVFFQPEILSSDFTTPLPEIVDSCISSSPIDTRRSLYNNIVLSGGSTLFKDFGRRLQVQHECHHPH
;
A
#
# COMPACT_ATOMS: atom_id res chain seq x y z
N MET A 1 -16.12 5.15 -2.64
CA MET A 1 -14.97 5.73 -1.92
C MET A 1 -14.11 4.60 -1.37
N VAL A 2 -12.82 4.67 -1.56
CA VAL A 2 -11.82 3.77 -0.94
C VAL A 2 -11.07 4.59 0.10
N ASP A 3 -11.25 4.27 1.36
CA ASP A 3 -10.63 4.96 2.49
C ASP A 3 -9.63 4.04 3.19
N SER A 4 -8.35 4.38 3.10
CA SER A 4 -7.26 3.60 3.69
C SER A 4 -6.43 4.47 4.64
N GLY A 5 -6.73 4.33 5.92
CA GLY A 5 -6.03 5.01 7.00
C GLY A 5 -4.88 4.19 7.58
N ASP A 6 -4.77 4.18 8.91
CA ASP A 6 -3.73 3.45 9.63
C ASP A 6 -4.14 1.99 9.96
N GLY A 7 -5.37 1.75 10.35
CA GLY A 7 -5.81 0.45 10.89
C GLY A 7 -6.53 -0.46 9.89
N VAL A 8 -7.43 0.09 9.10
CA VAL A 8 -8.35 -0.64 8.21
C VAL A 8 -8.51 0.11 6.91
N THR A 9 -8.73 -0.61 5.82
CA THR A 9 -9.16 -0.07 4.54
C THR A 9 -10.64 -0.38 4.33
N HIS A 10 -11.43 0.65 4.08
CA HIS A 10 -12.85 0.54 3.79
C HIS A 10 -13.15 0.87 2.33
N VAL A 11 -14.02 0.09 1.72
CA VAL A 11 -14.62 0.40 0.40
C VAL A 11 -16.10 0.67 0.64
N ILE A 12 -16.50 1.91 0.42
CA ILE A 12 -17.81 2.44 0.79
C ILE A 12 -18.51 2.95 -0.46
N PRO A 13 -19.59 2.31 -0.92
CA PRO A 13 -20.36 2.79 -2.06
C PRO A 13 -21.31 3.91 -1.60
N VAL A 14 -21.32 5.01 -2.36
CA VAL A 14 -22.18 6.18 -2.11
C VAL A 14 -22.90 6.54 -3.40
N SER A 15 -24.22 6.61 -3.37
CA SER A 15 -25.05 7.07 -4.49
C SER A 15 -26.02 8.12 -4.01
N ASP A 16 -26.16 9.20 -4.77
CA ASP A 16 -27.04 10.33 -4.47
C ASP A 16 -26.89 10.89 -3.03
N GLY A 17 -25.66 10.87 -2.52
CA GLY A 17 -25.34 11.32 -1.15
C GLY A 17 -25.62 10.31 -0.05
N TYR A 18 -26.11 9.11 -0.37
CA TYR A 18 -26.42 8.06 0.60
C TYR A 18 -25.45 6.90 0.51
N VAL A 19 -25.03 6.40 1.68
CA VAL A 19 -24.17 5.21 1.79
C VAL A 19 -25.01 3.95 1.60
N ILE A 20 -24.56 3.04 0.71
CA ILE A 20 -25.17 1.72 0.53
C ILE A 20 -24.54 0.77 1.54
N GLY A 21 -25.03 0.80 2.79
CA GLY A 21 -24.41 0.13 3.94
C GLY A 21 -24.23 -1.38 3.79
N SER A 22 -25.18 -2.07 3.11
CA SER A 22 -25.09 -3.52 2.89
C SER A 22 -23.96 -3.97 1.98
N SER A 23 -23.40 -3.05 1.19
CA SER A 23 -22.34 -3.33 0.22
C SER A 23 -20.95 -2.88 0.67
N ILE A 24 -20.83 -2.31 1.88
CA ILE A 24 -19.52 -1.90 2.44
C ILE A 24 -18.62 -3.14 2.58
N LYS A 25 -17.38 -3.00 2.16
CA LYS A 25 -16.32 -3.97 2.39
C LYS A 25 -15.22 -3.36 3.25
N SER A 26 -14.57 -4.19 4.06
CA SER A 26 -13.43 -3.77 4.87
C SER A 26 -12.32 -4.81 4.84
N VAL A 27 -11.09 -4.34 4.90
CA VAL A 27 -9.88 -5.17 4.90
C VAL A 27 -8.96 -4.70 6.02
N PRO A 28 -8.44 -5.59 6.86
CA PRO A 28 -7.54 -5.23 7.96
C PRO A 28 -6.10 -5.00 7.48
N ILE A 29 -5.92 -4.45 6.27
CA ILE A 29 -4.64 -4.04 5.70
C ILE A 29 -4.70 -2.54 5.50
N ALA A 30 -3.80 -1.82 6.17
CA ALA A 30 -3.69 -0.37 6.07
C ALA A 30 -2.31 0.10 6.55
N GLY A 31 -2.13 1.36 6.82
CA GLY A 31 -0.83 1.98 7.09
C GLY A 31 0.01 1.31 8.18
N ARG A 32 -0.62 0.82 9.24
CA ARG A 32 0.07 0.11 10.34
C ARG A 32 0.66 -1.22 9.86
N SER A 33 -0.12 -2.01 9.13
CA SER A 33 0.35 -3.28 8.55
C SER A 33 1.55 -3.06 7.64
N LEU A 34 1.49 -2.02 6.80
CA LEU A 34 2.60 -1.67 5.92
C LEU A 34 3.84 -1.21 6.69
N THR A 35 3.68 -0.46 7.78
CA THR A 35 4.81 -0.04 8.62
C THR A 35 5.51 -1.24 9.25
N HIS A 36 4.75 -2.21 9.78
CA HIS A 36 5.32 -3.45 10.31
C HIS A 36 6.01 -4.26 9.22
N PHE A 37 5.43 -4.31 8.04
CA PHE A 37 6.01 -5.04 6.90
C PHE A 37 7.33 -4.40 6.42
N VAL A 38 7.40 -3.08 6.31
CA VAL A 38 8.65 -2.36 6.03
C VAL A 38 9.72 -2.68 7.08
N GLN A 39 9.36 -2.63 8.37
CA GLN A 39 10.28 -2.97 9.46
C GLN A 39 10.79 -4.41 9.33
N GLN A 40 9.90 -5.34 9.02
CA GLN A 40 10.25 -6.76 8.83
C GLN A 40 11.22 -6.92 7.66
N LEU A 41 10.93 -6.35 6.49
CA LEU A 41 11.78 -6.44 5.30
C LEU A 41 13.17 -5.85 5.54
N MET A 42 13.28 -4.70 6.20
CA MET A 42 14.56 -4.09 6.56
C MET A 42 15.37 -4.99 7.51
N ARG A 43 14.71 -5.59 8.50
CA ARG A 43 15.35 -6.52 9.44
C ARG A 43 15.81 -7.80 8.76
N GLU A 44 15.02 -8.40 7.87
CA GLU A 44 15.37 -9.60 7.11
C GLU A 44 16.56 -9.36 6.19
N ARG A 45 16.69 -8.16 5.64
CA ARG A 45 17.85 -7.76 4.85
C ARG A 45 19.09 -7.47 5.68
N GLY A 46 18.97 -7.47 7.00
CA GLY A 46 20.08 -7.28 7.93
C GLY A 46 20.46 -5.82 8.19
N GLU A 47 19.54 -4.87 7.91
CA GLU A 47 19.76 -3.46 8.20
C GLU A 47 19.88 -3.20 9.71
N LYS A 48 20.90 -2.42 10.08
CA LYS A 48 21.23 -2.17 11.49
C LYS A 48 20.50 -0.94 12.04
N VAL A 49 19.17 -0.96 12.00
CA VAL A 49 18.37 0.07 12.63
C VAL A 49 18.23 -0.23 14.13
N PRO A 50 18.52 0.73 15.03
CA PRO A 50 18.33 0.53 16.45
C PRO A 50 16.87 0.22 16.80
N SER A 51 16.66 -0.75 17.71
CA SER A 51 15.31 -1.22 18.07
C SER A 51 14.41 -0.11 18.62
N GLU A 52 15.00 0.86 19.34
CA GLU A 52 14.27 2.00 19.94
C GLU A 52 13.58 2.86 18.90
N VAL A 53 14.13 2.99 17.70
CA VAL A 53 13.63 3.86 16.62
C VAL A 53 13.12 3.07 15.41
N ALA A 54 13.17 1.75 15.45
CA ALA A 54 12.88 0.91 14.28
C ALA A 54 11.49 1.13 13.69
N MET A 55 10.46 1.30 14.51
CA MET A 55 9.10 1.57 14.04
C MET A 55 8.93 2.97 13.46
N GLU A 56 9.59 3.95 14.06
CA GLU A 56 9.59 5.32 13.55
C GLU A 56 10.31 5.40 12.19
N VAL A 57 11.46 4.75 12.10
CA VAL A 57 12.24 4.64 10.84
C VAL A 57 11.40 3.95 9.76
N ALA A 58 10.76 2.82 10.08
CA ALA A 58 9.90 2.13 9.13
C ALA A 58 8.72 2.99 8.65
N ARG A 59 8.13 3.79 9.54
CA ARG A 59 7.09 4.76 9.17
C ARG A 59 7.63 5.83 8.24
N ASN A 60 8.78 6.42 8.57
CA ASN A 60 9.41 7.44 7.74
C ASN A 60 9.78 6.89 6.35
N VAL A 61 10.33 5.68 6.29
CA VAL A 61 10.63 4.98 5.03
C VAL A 61 9.35 4.79 4.21
N LYS A 62 8.28 4.29 4.82
CA LYS A 62 6.98 4.12 4.17
C LYS A 62 6.46 5.43 3.57
N GLU A 63 6.50 6.51 4.33
CA GLU A 63 5.90 7.79 3.93
C GLU A 63 6.75 8.56 2.91
N ARG A 64 8.09 8.45 2.97
CA ARG A 64 9.00 9.23 2.13
C ARG A 64 9.50 8.50 0.90
N HIS A 65 9.66 7.18 0.97
CA HIS A 65 10.37 6.42 -0.05
C HIS A 65 9.52 5.40 -0.79
N CYS A 66 8.38 4.99 -0.22
CA CYS A 66 7.52 4.00 -0.87
C CYS A 66 6.70 4.58 -2.01
N TYR A 67 6.48 3.75 -3.02
CA TYR A 67 5.71 4.05 -4.22
C TYR A 67 5.11 2.78 -4.81
N THR A 68 4.05 2.91 -5.58
CA THR A 68 3.40 1.79 -6.26
C THR A 68 4.04 1.59 -7.64
N CYS A 69 4.49 0.38 -7.94
CA CYS A 69 5.03 0.04 -9.26
C CYS A 69 3.93 -0.53 -10.18
N SER A 70 4.13 -0.41 -11.49
CA SER A 70 3.21 -0.97 -12.47
C SER A 70 3.43 -2.45 -12.74
N ASP A 71 4.66 -2.92 -12.57
CA ASP A 71 5.10 -4.29 -12.84
C ASP A 71 6.22 -4.65 -11.86
N LEU A 72 5.91 -5.57 -10.95
CA LEU A 72 6.79 -5.96 -9.87
C LEU A 72 8.10 -6.59 -10.38
N ALA A 73 8.01 -7.47 -11.39
CA ALA A 73 9.18 -8.17 -11.92
C ALA A 73 10.15 -7.20 -12.60
N LYS A 74 9.62 -6.25 -13.38
CA LYS A 74 10.45 -5.21 -13.99
C LYS A 74 11.08 -4.29 -12.96
N GLU A 75 10.38 -4.01 -11.86
CA GLU A 75 10.90 -3.15 -10.81
C GLU A 75 12.04 -3.83 -10.04
N PHE A 76 11.93 -5.13 -9.75
CA PHE A 76 13.05 -5.92 -9.21
C PHE A 76 14.26 -5.90 -10.14
N ALA A 77 14.06 -6.19 -11.43
CA ALA A 77 15.15 -6.19 -12.41
C ALA A 77 15.86 -4.83 -12.51
N ARG A 78 15.14 -3.73 -12.40
CA ARG A 78 15.73 -2.36 -12.34
C ARG A 78 16.60 -2.15 -11.12
N HIS A 79 16.12 -2.57 -9.94
CA HIS A 79 16.86 -2.45 -8.69
C HIS A 79 18.11 -3.32 -8.68
N GLU A 80 18.07 -4.50 -9.29
CA GLU A 80 19.22 -5.40 -9.43
C GLU A 80 20.25 -4.88 -10.43
N SER A 81 19.81 -4.24 -11.52
CA SER A 81 20.70 -3.73 -12.55
C SER A 81 21.53 -2.53 -12.11
N ASP A 82 20.99 -1.66 -11.27
CA ASP A 82 21.67 -0.46 -10.76
C ASP A 82 21.26 -0.16 -9.30
N PRO A 83 21.76 -0.95 -8.33
CA PRO A 83 21.43 -0.75 -6.93
C PRO A 83 21.75 0.66 -6.42
N ALA A 84 22.87 1.25 -6.87
CA ALA A 84 23.30 2.57 -6.42
C ALA A 84 22.29 3.69 -6.75
N LYS A 85 21.59 3.55 -7.87
CA LYS A 85 20.57 4.51 -8.30
C LYS A 85 19.26 4.38 -7.52
N TYR A 86 18.89 3.16 -7.16
CA TYR A 86 17.57 2.86 -6.59
C TYR A 86 17.56 2.76 -5.07
N LEU A 87 18.68 2.42 -4.44
CA LEU A 87 18.82 2.49 -2.98
C LEU A 87 18.65 3.92 -2.46
N ARG A 88 18.03 4.04 -1.32
CA ARG A 88 17.93 5.28 -0.56
C ARG A 88 18.54 5.05 0.82
N LYS A 89 18.97 6.12 1.47
CA LYS A 89 19.59 6.04 2.79
C LYS A 89 18.74 6.80 3.80
N GLU A 90 18.43 6.13 4.90
CA GLU A 90 17.90 6.75 6.10
C GLU A 90 19.00 6.77 7.17
N LYS A 91 19.11 7.90 7.85
CA LYS A 91 20.10 8.10 8.90
C LYS A 91 19.53 8.94 10.03
N GLY A 92 20.02 8.71 11.19
CA GLY A 92 19.62 9.48 12.37
C GLY A 92 20.61 9.37 13.51
N ILE A 93 20.28 10.02 14.61
CA ILE A 93 21.06 10.01 15.84
C ILE A 93 20.16 9.47 16.94
N LEU A 94 20.64 8.47 17.67
CA LEU A 94 19.93 7.95 18.82
C LEU A 94 19.95 8.97 19.96
N SER A 95 18.78 9.40 20.41
CA SER A 95 18.67 10.39 21.49
C SER A 95 19.23 9.87 22.82
N SER A 96 19.16 8.55 23.05
CA SER A 96 19.62 7.93 24.28
C SER A 96 21.15 7.89 24.42
N THR A 97 21.88 7.74 23.33
CA THR A 97 23.33 7.53 23.33
C THR A 97 24.13 8.51 22.48
N GLY A 98 23.46 9.36 21.68
CA GLY A 98 24.11 10.22 20.67
C GLY A 98 24.74 9.46 19.51
N LYS A 99 24.53 8.15 19.39
CA LYS A 99 25.12 7.31 18.36
C LYS A 99 24.44 7.53 17.01
N VAL A 100 25.23 7.77 15.98
CA VAL A 100 24.75 7.89 14.59
C VAL A 100 24.48 6.48 14.05
N TRP A 101 23.35 6.33 13.34
CA TRP A 101 23.00 5.12 12.61
C TRP A 101 22.65 5.47 11.15
N GLU A 102 22.89 4.54 10.26
CA GLU A 102 22.53 4.61 8.84
C GLU A 102 21.98 3.26 8.39
N ALA A 103 20.93 3.27 7.57
CA ALA A 103 20.33 2.09 6.98
C ALA A 103 20.00 2.34 5.51
N ASP A 104 20.17 1.33 4.68
CA ASP A 104 19.78 1.36 3.29
C ASP A 104 18.31 0.99 3.12
N VAL A 105 17.63 1.66 2.21
CA VAL A 105 16.23 1.44 1.86
C VAL A 105 16.17 0.94 0.42
N GLY A 106 15.68 -0.27 0.22
CA GLY A 106 15.71 -0.96 -1.07
C GLY A 106 14.34 -1.43 -1.54
N TYR A 107 14.14 -2.73 -1.63
CA TYR A 107 12.92 -3.36 -2.17
C TYR A 107 11.65 -3.05 -1.37
N GLU A 108 11.76 -2.76 -0.08
CA GLU A 108 10.62 -2.34 0.75
C GLU A 108 9.89 -1.12 0.18
N ARG A 109 10.55 -0.31 -0.64
CA ARG A 109 10.00 0.89 -1.26
C ARG A 109 8.80 0.60 -2.17
N PHE A 110 8.81 -0.52 -2.88
CA PHE A 110 7.73 -0.90 -3.76
C PHE A 110 6.97 -2.15 -3.26
N LEU A 111 7.61 -3.01 -2.47
CA LEU A 111 6.94 -4.18 -1.90
C LEU A 111 5.86 -3.82 -0.87
N ALA A 112 6.08 -2.78 -0.06
CA ALA A 112 5.10 -2.42 0.95
C ALA A 112 3.76 -1.97 0.34
N PRO A 113 3.69 -1.04 -0.62
CA PRO A 113 2.44 -0.71 -1.28
C PRO A 113 1.85 -1.85 -2.14
N GLU A 114 2.69 -2.77 -2.64
CA GLU A 114 2.23 -3.91 -3.42
C GLU A 114 1.31 -4.85 -2.65
N VAL A 115 1.37 -4.86 -1.33
CA VAL A 115 0.46 -5.61 -0.45
C VAL A 115 -1.02 -5.33 -0.74
N PHE A 116 -1.38 -4.13 -1.16
CA PHE A 116 -2.76 -3.82 -1.56
C PHE A 116 -3.21 -4.56 -2.83
N PHE A 117 -2.26 -4.91 -3.69
CA PHE A 117 -2.49 -5.55 -4.99
C PHE A 117 -2.16 -7.04 -4.99
N GLN A 118 -1.27 -7.45 -4.10
CA GLN A 118 -0.87 -8.83 -3.87
C GLN A 118 -0.73 -9.08 -2.36
N PRO A 119 -1.86 -9.20 -1.63
CA PRO A 119 -1.85 -9.26 -0.17
C PRO A 119 -1.16 -10.52 0.39
N GLU A 120 -1.03 -11.56 -0.41
CA GLU A 120 -0.31 -12.79 -0.05
C GLU A 120 1.17 -12.54 0.30
N ILE A 121 1.76 -11.44 -0.20
CA ILE A 121 3.12 -11.01 0.16
C ILE A 121 3.23 -10.71 1.66
N LEU A 122 2.16 -10.20 2.27
CA LEU A 122 2.09 -9.90 3.70
C LEU A 122 1.77 -11.16 4.52
N SER A 123 0.75 -11.89 4.11
CA SER A 123 0.31 -13.12 4.78
C SER A 123 -0.56 -13.95 3.84
N SER A 124 -0.41 -15.26 3.90
CA SER A 124 -1.26 -16.23 3.17
C SER A 124 -2.74 -16.20 3.59
N ASP A 125 -3.06 -15.56 4.71
CA ASP A 125 -4.45 -15.40 5.16
C ASP A 125 -5.22 -14.35 4.33
N PHE A 126 -4.49 -13.49 3.63
CA PHE A 126 -5.06 -12.44 2.78
C PHE A 126 -4.85 -12.79 1.31
N THR A 127 -5.91 -13.13 0.62
CA THR A 127 -5.85 -13.60 -0.78
C THR A 127 -6.52 -12.67 -1.77
N THR A 128 -7.35 -11.73 -1.29
CA THR A 128 -8.17 -10.88 -2.17
C THR A 128 -7.54 -9.50 -2.34
N PRO A 129 -7.07 -9.16 -3.55
CA PRO A 129 -6.51 -7.85 -3.88
C PRO A 129 -7.53 -6.72 -3.71
N LEU A 130 -7.06 -5.51 -3.39
CA LEU A 130 -7.93 -4.34 -3.24
C LEU A 130 -8.81 -4.05 -4.48
N PRO A 131 -8.33 -4.18 -5.73
CA PRO A 131 -9.19 -4.02 -6.91
C PRO A 131 -10.38 -4.97 -6.95
N GLU A 132 -10.20 -6.24 -6.56
CA GLU A 132 -11.29 -7.22 -6.48
C GLU A 132 -12.27 -6.91 -5.35
N ILE A 133 -11.80 -6.34 -4.25
CA ILE A 133 -12.67 -5.90 -3.15
C ILE A 133 -13.53 -4.71 -3.59
N VAL A 134 -12.95 -3.78 -4.36
CA VAL A 134 -13.68 -2.66 -4.96
C VAL A 134 -14.76 -3.19 -5.91
N ASP A 135 -14.41 -4.14 -6.77
CA ASP A 135 -15.34 -4.76 -7.69
C ASP A 135 -16.48 -5.49 -6.96
N SER A 136 -16.15 -6.31 -5.96
CA SER A 136 -17.13 -7.00 -5.11
C SER A 136 -18.07 -6.03 -4.38
N CYS A 137 -17.55 -4.89 -3.93
CA CYS A 137 -18.35 -3.83 -3.31
C CYS A 137 -19.36 -3.24 -4.32
N ILE A 138 -18.91 -2.91 -5.52
CA ILE A 138 -19.76 -2.33 -6.56
C ILE A 138 -20.77 -3.38 -7.08
N SER A 139 -20.35 -4.60 -7.31
CA SER A 139 -21.21 -5.69 -7.78
C SER A 139 -22.28 -6.09 -6.77
N SER A 140 -22.06 -5.89 -5.49
CA SER A 140 -23.08 -6.09 -4.43
C SER A 140 -24.02 -4.88 -4.26
N SER A 141 -23.75 -3.76 -4.92
CA SER A 141 -24.61 -2.58 -4.92
C SER A 141 -25.77 -2.71 -5.91
N PRO A 142 -26.86 -1.93 -5.78
CA PRO A 142 -27.98 -1.93 -6.72
C PRO A 142 -27.52 -1.69 -8.16
N ILE A 143 -28.10 -2.41 -9.11
CA ILE A 143 -27.67 -2.43 -10.51
C ILE A 143 -27.63 -1.04 -11.16
N ASP A 144 -28.58 -0.21 -10.82
CA ASP A 144 -28.72 1.15 -11.37
C ASP A 144 -27.57 2.09 -10.96
N THR A 145 -26.89 1.78 -9.85
CA THR A 145 -25.81 2.61 -9.31
C THR A 145 -24.42 2.17 -9.79
N ARG A 146 -24.26 0.93 -10.24
CA ARG A 146 -22.95 0.31 -10.50
C ARG A 146 -22.13 1.09 -11.52
N ARG A 147 -22.73 1.49 -12.65
CA ARG A 147 -22.02 2.24 -13.68
C ARG A 147 -21.48 3.57 -13.16
N SER A 148 -22.28 4.27 -12.36
CA SER A 148 -21.84 5.52 -11.74
C SER A 148 -20.72 5.30 -10.71
N LEU A 149 -20.80 4.23 -9.92
CA LEU A 149 -19.77 3.86 -8.92
C LEU A 149 -18.45 3.54 -9.59
N TYR A 150 -18.46 2.78 -10.69
CA TYR A 150 -17.26 2.45 -11.46
C TYR A 150 -16.58 3.69 -12.05
N ASN A 151 -17.34 4.64 -12.52
CA ASN A 151 -16.82 5.88 -13.11
C ASN A 151 -16.33 6.90 -12.07
N ASN A 152 -16.62 6.69 -10.79
CA ASN A 152 -16.35 7.67 -9.73
C ASN A 152 -15.70 7.02 -8.49
N ILE A 153 -14.52 6.41 -8.67
CA ILE A 153 -13.74 5.87 -7.55
C ILE A 153 -12.93 6.99 -6.93
N VAL A 154 -13.22 7.32 -5.68
CA VAL A 154 -12.54 8.35 -4.91
C VAL A 154 -11.65 7.69 -3.87
N LEU A 155 -10.40 8.14 -3.78
CA LEU A 155 -9.40 7.67 -2.81
C LEU A 155 -9.31 8.64 -1.64
N SER A 156 -9.26 8.11 -0.42
CA SER A 156 -9.12 8.83 0.83
C SER A 156 -8.18 8.09 1.78
N GLY A 157 -7.62 8.82 2.73
CA GLY A 157 -6.70 8.29 3.72
C GLY A 157 -5.23 8.29 3.29
N GLY A 158 -4.33 8.37 4.28
CA GLY A 158 -2.90 8.51 4.05
C GLY A 158 -2.26 7.36 3.28
N SER A 159 -2.80 6.15 3.41
CA SER A 159 -2.28 4.96 2.73
C SER A 159 -2.63 4.90 1.24
N THR A 160 -3.48 5.78 0.73
CA THR A 160 -3.74 5.94 -0.71
C THR A 160 -2.82 6.95 -1.40
N LEU A 161 -1.98 7.66 -0.63
CA LEU A 161 -1.10 8.72 -1.13
C LEU A 161 0.21 8.23 -1.74
N PHE A 162 0.46 6.93 -1.75
CA PHE A 162 1.62 6.39 -2.47
C PHE A 162 1.60 6.83 -3.93
N LYS A 163 2.76 7.25 -4.40
CA LYS A 163 2.91 7.63 -5.81
C LYS A 163 2.38 6.51 -6.72
N ASP A 164 1.62 6.87 -7.73
CA ASP A 164 1.00 5.98 -8.73
C ASP A 164 -0.04 4.98 -8.18
N PHE A 165 -0.47 5.08 -6.91
CA PHE A 165 -1.46 4.18 -6.31
C PHE A 165 -2.80 4.17 -7.07
N GLY A 166 -3.38 5.34 -7.31
CA GLY A 166 -4.65 5.46 -8.04
C GLY A 166 -4.55 4.94 -9.48
N ARG A 167 -3.44 5.22 -10.16
CA ARG A 167 -3.19 4.71 -11.51
C ARG A 167 -3.11 3.17 -11.55
N ARG A 168 -2.43 2.58 -10.57
CA ARG A 168 -2.34 1.12 -10.47
C ARG A 168 -3.70 0.48 -10.20
N LEU A 169 -4.49 1.10 -9.31
CA LEU A 169 -5.85 0.64 -9.03
C LEU A 169 -6.73 0.69 -10.28
N GLN A 170 -6.68 1.78 -11.04
CA GLN A 170 -7.44 1.94 -12.29
C GLN A 170 -7.08 0.88 -13.33
N VAL A 171 -5.81 0.68 -13.61
CA VAL A 171 -5.35 -0.29 -14.63
C VAL A 171 -5.78 -1.72 -14.30
N GLN A 172 -5.68 -2.14 -13.04
CA GLN A 172 -6.11 -3.48 -12.66
C GLN A 172 -7.62 -3.65 -12.71
N HIS A 173 -8.36 -2.60 -12.40
CA HIS A 173 -9.80 -2.60 -12.51
C HIS A 173 -10.28 -2.73 -13.98
N GLU A 174 -9.65 -2.02 -14.91
CA GLU A 174 -9.95 -2.10 -16.36
C GLU A 174 -9.64 -3.48 -16.95
N CYS A 175 -8.62 -4.16 -16.44
CA CYS A 175 -8.28 -5.53 -16.86
C CYS A 175 -9.35 -6.57 -16.47
N HIS A 176 -10.12 -6.34 -15.41
CA HIS A 176 -11.18 -7.24 -14.95
C HIS A 176 -12.53 -6.94 -15.61
N HIS A 177 -12.73 -5.75 -16.13
CA HIS A 177 -13.96 -5.34 -16.84
C HIS A 177 -13.61 -4.60 -18.13
N PRO A 178 -13.22 -5.32 -19.21
CA PRO A 178 -13.10 -4.71 -20.52
C PRO A 178 -14.49 -4.26 -20.98
N HIS A 179 -14.61 -2.99 -21.32
CA HIS A 179 -15.83 -2.33 -21.83
C HIS A 179 -16.39 -2.98 -23.08
#